data_baf4a62fa2c027228593e2faf728aec5
#
_entry.id   baf4a62fa2c027228593e2faf728aec5
#
_cell.length_a   1.000
_cell.length_b   1.000
_cell.length_c   1.000
_cell.angle_alpha   90.00
_cell.angle_beta   90.00
_cell.angle_gamma   90.00
#
_symmetry.space_group_name_H-M   'P 1'
#
loop_
_entity.id
_entity.type
_entity.pdbx_description
1 polymer ?
#
loop_
_entity_poly.entity_id
_entity_poly.type
_entity_poly.pdbx_seq_one_letter_code
_entity_poly.pdbx_strand_id
1 'polypeptide(L)'
;MDKTFKMLEFIIDDDSDDEKIYNFISSLADEDVEGEATSSRVPRPRTYIPMDREDAAVRLYNDYFSETPNYTEKNFKRRYRMSRELFLRIIEGISNFNSSDIPDYFMFFRERPDATGRQSLTILQKCTAAIRQMAYGTTPDLHDEYIKIGEKTAALCIDNFCRCVFHLFARQYLRKPTAEDIARLYTFHAQKHGLPGMLGSIDCMH
;
A
#
# COMPACT_ATOMS: atom_id res chain seq x y z
N MET A 1 -9.42 -9.05 -23.75
CA MET A 1 -10.32 -8.07 -23.09
C MET A 1 -9.68 -7.77 -21.77
N ASP A 2 -9.28 -6.54 -21.54
CA ASP A 2 -8.35 -6.14 -20.48
C ASP A 2 -8.98 -6.33 -19.08
N LYS A 3 -8.23 -6.93 -18.13
CA LYS A 3 -8.65 -7.14 -16.74
C LYS A 3 -9.09 -5.83 -16.06
N THR A 4 -8.47 -4.70 -16.45
CA THR A 4 -8.79 -3.34 -15.97
C THR A 4 -10.18 -2.89 -16.40
N PHE A 5 -10.62 -3.27 -17.61
CA PHE A 5 -11.94 -2.91 -18.13
C PHE A 5 -13.07 -3.66 -17.39
N LYS A 6 -12.86 -4.94 -17.07
CA LYS A 6 -13.79 -5.72 -16.23
C LYS A 6 -13.92 -5.18 -14.81
N MET A 7 -12.83 -4.62 -14.26
CA MET A 7 -12.84 -4.00 -12.93
C MET A 7 -13.65 -2.70 -12.91
N LEU A 8 -13.61 -1.91 -13.99
CA LEU A 8 -14.39 -0.68 -14.10
C LEU A 8 -15.90 -0.96 -14.30
N GLU A 9 -16.28 -1.97 -15.09
CA GLU A 9 -17.68 -2.40 -15.22
C GLU A 9 -18.26 -2.87 -13.89
N PHE A 10 -17.47 -3.58 -13.09
CA PHE A 10 -17.89 -4.09 -11.78
C PHE A 10 -18.10 -2.99 -10.73
N ILE A 11 -17.35 -1.88 -10.81
CA ILE A 11 -17.47 -0.72 -9.90
C ILE A 11 -18.67 0.17 -10.29
N ILE A 12 -19.13 0.09 -11.53
CA ILE A 12 -20.21 0.94 -12.06
C ILE A 12 -21.60 0.32 -11.84
N ASP A 13 -21.69 -0.99 -11.62
CA ASP A 13 -22.97 -1.67 -11.40
C ASP A 13 -23.46 -1.54 -9.95
N ASP A 14 -24.70 -1.15 -9.78
CA ASP A 14 -25.29 -0.36 -8.70
C ASP A 14 -25.64 -1.09 -7.38
N ASP A 15 -25.34 -2.36 -7.22
CA ASP A 15 -25.69 -3.13 -6.00
C ASP A 15 -24.55 -4.02 -5.50
N SER A 16 -23.32 -3.53 -5.61
CA SER A 16 -22.17 -4.33 -5.18
C SER A 16 -22.03 -4.31 -3.67
N ASP A 17 -22.37 -5.39 -3.04
CA ASP A 17 -21.91 -5.71 -1.71
C ASP A 17 -20.38 -5.63 -1.67
N ASP A 18 -19.83 -4.93 -0.68
CA ASP A 18 -18.39 -4.81 -0.41
C ASP A 18 -17.68 -6.18 -0.47
N GLU A 19 -18.41 -7.24 -0.17
CA GLU A 19 -17.99 -8.65 -0.21
C GLU A 19 -17.68 -9.16 -1.62
N LYS A 20 -18.42 -8.70 -2.65
CA LYS A 20 -18.18 -9.11 -4.06
C LYS A 20 -16.90 -8.47 -4.60
N ILE A 21 -16.63 -7.22 -4.25
CA ILE A 21 -15.39 -6.52 -4.63
C ILE A 21 -14.20 -7.19 -3.93
N TYR A 22 -14.35 -7.51 -2.66
CA TYR A 22 -13.32 -8.22 -1.89
C TYR A 22 -13.02 -9.60 -2.48
N ASN A 23 -14.06 -10.38 -2.78
CA ASN A 23 -13.91 -11.72 -3.37
C ASN A 23 -13.31 -11.67 -4.78
N PHE A 24 -13.61 -10.65 -5.58
CA PHE A 24 -12.99 -10.45 -6.89
C PHE A 24 -11.50 -10.13 -6.77
N ILE A 25 -11.12 -9.24 -5.87
CA ILE A 25 -9.69 -8.91 -5.61
C ILE A 25 -8.96 -10.12 -5.04
N SER A 26 -9.60 -10.89 -4.16
CA SER A 26 -9.03 -12.11 -3.60
C SER A 26 -8.82 -13.19 -4.66
N SER A 27 -9.77 -13.37 -5.59
CA SER A 27 -9.66 -14.34 -6.70
C SER A 27 -8.52 -13.98 -7.69
N LEU A 28 -8.19 -12.69 -7.85
CA LEU A 28 -7.06 -12.28 -8.66
C LEU A 28 -5.71 -12.59 -8.00
N ALA A 29 -5.68 -12.69 -6.67
CA ALA A 29 -4.47 -13.01 -5.92
C ALA A 29 -4.20 -14.52 -5.88
N ASP A 30 -5.22 -15.35 -6.00
CA ASP A 30 -5.11 -16.82 -5.92
C ASP A 30 -4.73 -17.47 -7.26
N GLU A 31 -4.90 -16.79 -8.41
CA GLU A 31 -4.56 -17.34 -9.73
C GLU A 31 -3.06 -17.49 -10.02
N ASP A 32 -2.16 -16.89 -9.22
CA ASP A 32 -0.71 -16.93 -9.46
C ASP A 32 0.04 -18.06 -8.70
N VAL A 33 -0.65 -19.01 -8.07
CA VAL A 33 -0.02 -20.02 -7.20
C VAL A 33 -0.02 -21.45 -7.78
N GLU A 34 -0.66 -21.72 -8.92
CA GLU A 34 -0.58 -23.04 -9.56
C GLU A 34 0.43 -23.08 -10.71
N GLY A 35 1.69 -23.30 -10.36
CA GLY A 35 2.82 -23.50 -11.29
C GLY A 35 3.87 -24.46 -10.75
N GLU A 36 3.66 -25.76 -10.96
CA GLU A 36 4.64 -26.84 -11.06
C GLU A 36 5.57 -27.17 -9.88
N ALA A 37 5.12 -28.12 -9.08
CA ALA A 37 6.03 -28.99 -8.34
C ALA A 37 6.47 -30.15 -9.24
N THR A 38 7.73 -30.14 -9.70
CA THR A 38 8.60 -31.33 -9.83
C THR A 38 9.95 -30.97 -10.42
N SER A 39 10.90 -30.68 -9.58
CA SER A 39 12.31 -30.90 -9.87
C SER A 39 13.04 -31.11 -8.55
N SER A 40 13.58 -32.30 -8.34
CA SER A 40 14.48 -32.63 -7.23
C SER A 40 15.78 -31.85 -7.36
N ARG A 41 15.72 -30.52 -7.09
CA ARG A 41 16.92 -29.68 -6.99
C ARG A 41 17.54 -29.93 -5.62
N VAL A 42 18.76 -30.43 -5.64
CA VAL A 42 19.64 -30.44 -4.46
C VAL A 42 19.66 -29.03 -3.89
N PRO A 43 19.25 -28.81 -2.62
CA PRO A 43 19.25 -27.49 -2.04
C PRO A 43 20.65 -26.90 -2.04
N ARG A 44 20.91 -25.86 -2.85
CA ARG A 44 22.14 -25.11 -2.75
C ARG A 44 22.16 -24.37 -1.42
N PRO A 45 23.27 -24.40 -0.64
CA PRO A 45 23.36 -23.61 0.58
C PRO A 45 23.12 -22.14 0.26
N ARG A 46 22.15 -21.54 0.93
CA ARG A 46 21.85 -20.11 0.76
C ARG A 46 22.99 -19.29 1.36
N THR A 47 23.56 -18.40 0.58
CA THR A 47 24.51 -17.41 1.11
C THR A 47 23.74 -16.48 2.05
N TYR A 48 24.12 -16.44 3.33
CA TYR A 48 23.54 -15.56 4.31
C TYR A 48 24.07 -14.14 4.08
N ILE A 49 23.20 -13.20 3.75
CA ILE A 49 23.50 -11.77 3.71
C ILE A 49 23.02 -11.19 5.04
N PRO A 50 23.89 -10.60 5.88
CA PRO A 50 23.47 -9.96 7.12
C PRO A 50 22.53 -8.79 6.82
N MET A 51 21.30 -8.91 7.26
CA MET A 51 20.31 -7.83 7.13
C MET A 51 20.17 -7.12 8.47
N ASP A 52 20.80 -5.97 8.59
CA ASP A 52 20.71 -5.09 9.76
C ASP A 52 19.42 -4.28 9.71
N ARG A 53 18.31 -4.91 10.13
CA ARG A 53 16.96 -4.37 10.04
C ARG A 53 16.74 -3.19 10.98
N GLU A 54 17.36 -3.25 12.16
CA GLU A 54 17.24 -2.23 13.20
C GLU A 54 17.95 -0.95 12.80
N ASP A 55 19.19 -1.03 12.31
CA ASP A 55 19.92 0.12 11.78
C ASP A 55 19.22 0.74 10.58
N ALA A 56 18.64 -0.09 9.72
CA ALA A 56 17.85 0.39 8.60
C ALA A 56 16.57 1.11 9.05
N ALA A 57 15.92 0.64 10.13
CA ALA A 57 14.75 1.31 10.70
C ALA A 57 15.11 2.68 11.28
N VAL A 58 16.21 2.75 12.05
CA VAL A 58 16.71 4.01 12.63
C VAL A 58 17.10 4.99 11.52
N ARG A 59 17.82 4.52 10.50
CA ARG A 59 18.18 5.36 9.35
C ARG A 59 16.96 5.89 8.62
N LEU A 60 15.99 5.04 8.32
CA LEU A 60 14.73 5.44 7.67
C LEU A 60 13.98 6.48 8.50
N TYR A 61 13.91 6.29 9.82
CA TYR A 61 13.27 7.24 10.72
C TYR A 61 13.97 8.60 10.71
N ASN A 62 15.29 8.63 10.83
CA ASN A 62 16.08 9.87 10.82
C ASN A 62 16.00 10.58 9.46
N ASP A 63 15.93 9.82 8.38
CA ASP A 63 15.86 10.38 7.04
C ASP A 63 14.54 11.11 6.75
N TYR A 64 13.40 10.61 7.29
CA TYR A 64 12.07 11.08 6.86
C TYR A 64 11.09 11.43 7.97
N PHE A 65 11.24 10.87 9.18
CA PHE A 65 10.18 10.88 10.18
C PHE A 65 10.59 11.52 11.52
N SER A 66 11.87 11.82 11.74
CA SER A 66 12.34 12.54 12.92
C SER A 66 11.84 13.98 12.94
N GLU A 67 11.98 14.66 14.06
CA GLU A 67 11.66 16.10 14.19
C GLU A 67 12.49 16.97 13.23
N THR A 68 13.75 16.59 13.03
CA THR A 68 14.67 17.24 12.09
C THR A 68 15.14 16.23 11.03
N PRO A 69 14.30 15.93 10.03
CA PRO A 69 14.62 14.88 9.07
C PRO A 69 15.69 15.33 8.08
N ASN A 70 16.56 14.40 7.67
CA ASN A 70 17.60 14.64 6.68
C ASN A 70 17.03 15.08 5.32
N TYR A 71 15.83 14.60 4.96
CA TYR A 71 15.16 14.93 3.71
C TYR A 71 13.95 15.84 3.92
N THR A 72 13.87 16.89 3.10
CA THR A 72 12.78 17.86 3.13
C THR A 72 11.44 17.26 2.70
N GLU A 73 10.34 17.95 3.00
CA GLU A 73 8.99 17.57 2.55
C GLU A 73 8.88 17.44 1.02
N LYS A 74 9.62 18.26 0.26
CA LYS A 74 9.69 18.14 -1.20
C LYS A 74 10.31 16.81 -1.63
N ASN A 75 11.36 16.36 -0.95
CA ASN A 75 12.00 15.07 -1.21
C ASN A 75 11.07 13.92 -0.82
N PHE A 76 10.34 14.05 0.30
CA PHE A 76 9.35 13.07 0.71
C PHE A 76 8.27 12.89 -0.37
N LYS A 77 7.61 13.98 -0.79
CA LYS A 77 6.57 13.96 -1.84
C LYS A 77 7.08 13.34 -3.14
N ARG A 78 8.31 13.63 -3.54
CA ARG A 78 8.91 13.03 -4.74
C ARG A 78 9.04 11.52 -4.62
N ARG A 79 9.42 11.00 -3.44
CA ARG A 79 9.73 9.56 -3.22
C ARG A 79 8.51 8.73 -2.85
N TYR A 80 7.55 9.34 -2.14
CA TYR A 80 6.35 8.65 -1.66
C TYR A 80 5.09 8.98 -2.48
N ARG A 81 5.17 9.93 -3.42
CA ARG A 81 4.05 10.44 -4.24
C ARG A 81 2.87 10.97 -3.43
N MET A 82 3.07 11.22 -2.15
CA MET A 82 2.08 11.80 -1.22
C MET A 82 2.76 12.69 -0.18
N SER A 83 1.98 13.46 0.59
CA SER A 83 2.50 14.21 1.73
C SER A 83 2.87 13.27 2.88
N ARG A 84 3.81 13.69 3.73
CA ARG A 84 4.17 12.96 4.95
C ARG A 84 2.97 12.78 5.88
N GLU A 85 2.17 13.82 6.02
CA GLU A 85 0.96 13.80 6.83
C GLU A 85 -0.03 12.71 6.37
N LEU A 86 -0.29 12.61 5.07
CA LEU A 86 -1.14 11.56 4.52
C LEU A 86 -0.57 10.16 4.77
N PHE A 87 0.73 9.99 4.57
CA PHE A 87 1.40 8.71 4.83
C PHE A 87 1.28 8.29 6.29
N LEU A 88 1.53 9.22 7.23
CA LEU A 88 1.41 8.94 8.66
C LEU A 88 -0.03 8.64 9.06
N ARG A 89 -1.02 9.34 8.49
CA ARG A 89 -2.45 9.04 8.71
C ARG A 89 -2.82 7.62 8.27
N ILE A 90 -2.27 7.14 7.15
CA ILE A 90 -2.48 5.76 6.69
C ILE A 90 -1.85 4.78 7.68
N ILE A 91 -0.60 5.01 8.09
CA ILE A 91 0.09 4.16 9.07
C ILE A 91 -0.67 4.10 10.38
N GLU A 92 -1.13 5.24 10.88
CA GLU A 92 -1.92 5.33 12.10
C GLU A 92 -3.22 4.52 11.98
N GLY A 93 -3.91 4.63 10.84
CA GLY A 93 -5.10 3.82 10.56
C GLY A 93 -4.81 2.32 10.59
N ILE A 94 -3.68 1.88 10.01
CA ILE A 94 -3.27 0.47 10.01
C ILE A 94 -2.88 0.01 11.42
N SER A 95 -2.10 0.81 12.15
CA SER A 95 -1.62 0.47 13.51
C SER A 95 -2.74 0.38 14.52
N ASN A 96 -3.67 1.35 14.46
CA ASN A 96 -4.75 1.48 15.44
C ASN A 96 -5.98 0.64 15.08
N PHE A 97 -5.96 -0.06 13.94
CA PHE A 97 -7.07 -0.93 13.58
C PHE A 97 -7.27 -2.00 14.65
N ASN A 98 -8.47 -2.01 15.22
CA ASN A 98 -8.86 -2.96 16.26
C ASN A 98 -10.29 -3.45 15.98
N SER A 99 -10.46 -4.76 15.91
CA SER A 99 -11.73 -5.44 15.71
C SER A 99 -11.72 -6.72 16.54
N SER A 100 -12.89 -7.31 16.80
CA SER A 100 -13.01 -8.63 17.42
C SER A 100 -12.30 -9.72 16.60
N ASP A 101 -12.29 -9.58 15.29
CA ASP A 101 -11.55 -10.42 14.35
C ASP A 101 -10.71 -9.51 13.45
N ILE A 102 -9.38 -9.57 13.65
CA ILE A 102 -8.45 -8.73 12.91
C ILE A 102 -7.94 -9.51 11.71
N PRO A 103 -8.22 -9.03 10.49
CA PRO A 103 -7.76 -9.70 9.27
C PRO A 103 -6.23 -9.83 9.20
N ASP A 104 -5.74 -10.90 8.57
CA ASP A 104 -4.31 -11.23 8.47
C ASP A 104 -3.47 -10.12 7.85
N TYR A 105 -4.02 -9.38 6.89
CA TYR A 105 -3.32 -8.26 6.26
C TYR A 105 -3.05 -7.10 7.22
N PHE A 106 -3.85 -6.85 8.28
CA PHE A 106 -3.51 -5.94 9.37
C PHE A 106 -2.50 -6.55 10.34
N MET A 107 -2.67 -7.86 10.64
CA MET A 107 -1.76 -8.58 11.51
C MET A 107 -0.34 -8.62 10.95
N PHE A 108 -0.18 -8.62 9.63
CA PHE A 108 1.11 -8.54 8.94
C PHE A 108 1.92 -7.29 9.34
N PHE A 109 1.27 -6.16 9.59
CA PHE A 109 1.96 -4.92 9.97
C PHE A 109 2.32 -4.83 11.45
N ARG A 110 1.72 -5.65 12.29
CA ARG A 110 2.07 -5.68 13.72
C ARG A 110 3.49 -6.18 13.93
N GLU A 111 4.19 -5.50 14.82
CA GLU A 111 5.55 -5.88 15.19
C GLU A 111 5.50 -7.07 16.15
N ARG A 112 6.19 -8.14 15.80
CA ARG A 112 6.28 -9.36 16.63
C ARG A 112 7.71 -9.88 16.55
N PRO A 113 8.30 -10.31 17.67
CA PRO A 113 9.56 -11.02 17.63
C PRO A 113 9.38 -12.36 16.89
N ASP A 114 10.40 -12.76 16.15
CA ASP A 114 10.44 -14.08 15.53
C ASP A 114 10.77 -15.17 16.59
N ALA A 115 10.78 -16.44 16.16
CA ALA A 115 11.07 -17.57 17.04
C ALA A 115 12.47 -17.49 17.70
N THR A 116 13.38 -16.68 17.18
CA THR A 116 14.72 -16.45 17.73
C THR A 116 14.78 -15.22 18.65
N GLY A 117 13.66 -14.54 18.86
CA GLY A 117 13.58 -13.30 19.65
C GLY A 117 14.01 -12.03 18.89
N ARG A 118 14.34 -12.14 17.59
CA ARG A 118 14.70 -11.00 16.75
C ARG A 118 13.46 -10.20 16.39
N GLN A 119 13.55 -8.87 16.52
CA GLN A 119 12.44 -7.98 16.17
C GLN A 119 12.07 -8.06 14.67
N SER A 120 10.78 -7.99 14.38
CA SER A 120 10.29 -7.90 13.02
C SER A 120 10.64 -6.54 12.39
N LEU A 121 10.46 -6.44 11.08
CA LEU A 121 10.48 -5.14 10.41
C LEU A 121 9.41 -4.21 10.98
N THR A 122 9.74 -2.94 11.16
CA THR A 122 8.81 -1.93 11.63
C THR A 122 7.71 -1.66 10.61
N ILE A 123 6.57 -1.17 11.06
CA ILE A 123 5.48 -0.75 10.17
C ILE A 123 5.95 0.32 9.16
N LEU A 124 6.83 1.24 9.57
CA LEU A 124 7.41 2.25 8.68
C LEU A 124 8.22 1.61 7.54
N GLN A 125 9.04 0.59 7.83
CA GLN A 125 9.79 -0.13 6.80
C GLN A 125 8.86 -0.84 5.83
N LYS A 126 7.86 -1.57 6.33
CA LYS A 126 6.90 -2.32 5.51
C LYS A 126 6.06 -1.40 4.62
N CYS A 127 5.50 -0.33 5.17
CA CYS A 127 4.71 0.64 4.40
C CYS A 127 5.58 1.43 3.42
N THR A 128 6.83 1.76 3.77
CA THR A 128 7.76 2.42 2.86
C THR A 128 8.10 1.52 1.67
N ALA A 129 8.33 0.22 1.91
CA ALA A 129 8.58 -0.73 0.83
C ALA A 129 7.38 -0.82 -0.12
N ALA A 130 6.17 -0.92 0.40
CA ALA A 130 4.94 -0.96 -0.41
C ALA A 130 4.77 0.31 -1.26
N ILE A 131 4.85 1.48 -0.63
CA ILE A 131 4.66 2.76 -1.34
C ILE A 131 5.75 3.00 -2.39
N ARG A 132 7.01 2.67 -2.12
CA ARG A 132 8.09 2.86 -3.10
C ARG A 132 7.96 1.94 -4.30
N GLN A 133 7.53 0.70 -4.11
CA GLN A 133 7.22 -0.19 -5.23
C GLN A 133 6.15 0.41 -6.14
N MET A 134 5.04 0.91 -5.57
CA MET A 134 3.98 1.56 -6.34
C MET A 134 4.43 2.88 -6.98
N ALA A 135 5.22 3.70 -6.26
CA ALA A 135 5.65 5.02 -6.73
C ALA A 135 6.62 4.97 -7.90
N TYR A 136 7.42 3.92 -8.00
CA TYR A 136 8.48 3.77 -8.99
C TYR A 136 8.26 2.60 -9.96
N GLY A 137 7.27 1.74 -9.72
CA GLY A 137 7.07 0.51 -10.50
C GLY A 137 8.27 -0.43 -10.41
N THR A 138 8.94 -0.46 -9.25
CA THR A 138 10.16 -1.24 -9.08
C THR A 138 9.88 -2.65 -8.60
N THR A 139 10.82 -3.56 -8.89
CA THR A 139 10.77 -4.92 -8.36
C THR A 139 10.97 -4.92 -6.83
N PRO A 140 10.41 -5.90 -6.12
CA PRO A 140 10.58 -6.03 -4.67
C PRO A 140 12.03 -6.12 -4.20
N ASP A 141 12.92 -6.67 -5.02
CA ASP A 141 14.35 -6.88 -4.78
C ASP A 141 15.12 -5.58 -4.48
N LEU A 142 14.74 -4.46 -5.12
CA LEU A 142 15.43 -3.16 -4.93
C LEU A 142 15.34 -2.59 -3.51
N HIS A 143 14.59 -3.21 -2.61
CA HIS A 143 14.41 -2.71 -1.25
C HIS A 143 15.32 -3.38 -0.21
N ASP A 144 16.12 -4.37 -0.62
CA ASP A 144 17.03 -5.08 0.27
C ASP A 144 18.24 -4.22 0.71
N GLU A 145 18.73 -3.34 -0.14
CA GLU A 145 19.90 -2.50 0.14
C GLU A 145 19.64 -1.42 1.19
N TYR A 146 18.55 -0.65 1.04
CA TYR A 146 18.26 0.49 1.91
C TYR A 146 17.38 0.12 3.11
N ILE A 147 16.29 -0.62 2.88
CA ILE A 147 15.30 -0.96 3.92
C ILE A 147 15.67 -2.27 4.62
N LYS A 148 16.58 -3.06 4.04
CA LYS A 148 16.97 -4.38 4.55
C LYS A 148 15.79 -5.35 4.66
N ILE A 149 14.95 -5.34 3.63
CA ILE A 149 13.77 -6.19 3.51
C ILE A 149 13.97 -7.19 2.36
N GLY A 150 13.78 -8.47 2.62
CA GLY A 150 13.90 -9.50 1.58
C GLY A 150 12.76 -9.44 0.57
N GLU A 151 13.04 -9.83 -0.68
CA GLU A 151 12.16 -9.79 -1.84
C GLU A 151 10.73 -10.29 -1.55
N LYS A 152 10.59 -11.51 -1.01
CA LYS A 152 9.27 -12.09 -0.68
C LYS A 152 8.49 -11.24 0.32
N THR A 153 9.16 -10.69 1.33
CA THR A 153 8.52 -9.84 2.33
C THR A 153 8.13 -8.49 1.72
N ALA A 154 8.95 -7.94 0.82
CA ALA A 154 8.66 -6.72 0.09
C ALA A 154 7.43 -6.88 -0.83
N ALA A 155 7.29 -8.02 -1.51
CA ALA A 155 6.09 -8.35 -2.29
C ALA A 155 4.84 -8.44 -1.41
N LEU A 156 4.93 -9.13 -0.27
CA LEU A 156 3.82 -9.20 0.69
C LEU A 156 3.46 -7.83 1.29
N CYS A 157 4.40 -6.89 1.37
CA CYS A 157 4.12 -5.55 1.87
C CYS A 157 3.13 -4.81 0.97
N ILE A 158 3.27 -4.91 -0.37
CA ILE A 158 2.38 -4.20 -1.30
C ILE A 158 0.98 -4.79 -1.25
N ASP A 159 0.84 -6.12 -1.27
CA ASP A 159 -0.46 -6.79 -1.23
C ASP A 159 -1.22 -6.44 0.07
N ASN A 160 -0.60 -6.69 1.22
CA ASN A 160 -1.24 -6.40 2.50
C ASN A 160 -1.51 -4.91 2.71
N PHE A 161 -0.63 -4.01 2.21
CA PHE A 161 -0.84 -2.57 2.29
C PHE A 161 -2.07 -2.13 1.49
N CYS A 162 -2.22 -2.62 0.26
CA CYS A 162 -3.37 -2.31 -0.58
C CYS A 162 -4.68 -2.78 0.08
N ARG A 163 -4.70 -3.99 0.64
CA ARG A 163 -5.86 -4.52 1.37
C ARG A 163 -6.21 -3.67 2.59
N CYS A 164 -5.22 -3.25 3.39
CA CYS A 164 -5.45 -2.36 4.53
C CYS A 164 -6.03 -1.02 4.10
N VAL A 165 -5.44 -0.37 3.07
CA VAL A 165 -5.90 0.92 2.57
C VAL A 165 -7.33 0.81 2.02
N PHE A 166 -7.62 -0.23 1.26
CA PHE A 166 -8.96 -0.49 0.77
C PHE A 166 -9.95 -0.63 1.92
N HIS A 167 -9.66 -1.48 2.90
CA HIS A 167 -10.52 -1.70 4.07
C HIS A 167 -10.81 -0.40 4.84
N LEU A 168 -9.79 0.43 5.06
CA LEU A 168 -9.91 1.66 5.84
C LEU A 168 -10.66 2.77 5.11
N PHE A 169 -10.49 2.87 3.79
CA PHE A 169 -10.86 4.09 3.06
C PHE A 169 -11.89 3.87 1.95
N ALA A 170 -12.14 2.63 1.49
CA ALA A 170 -13.04 2.37 0.36
C ALA A 170 -14.45 2.92 0.60
N ARG A 171 -15.02 2.70 1.79
CA ARG A 171 -16.35 3.19 2.14
C ARG A 171 -16.50 4.71 2.01
N GLN A 172 -15.42 5.45 2.26
CA GLN A 172 -15.44 6.91 2.19
C GLN A 172 -15.19 7.42 0.77
N TYR A 173 -14.23 6.82 0.06
CA TYR A 173 -13.70 7.38 -1.19
C TYR A 173 -14.16 6.66 -2.46
N LEU A 174 -14.59 5.39 -2.37
CA LEU A 174 -15.03 4.60 -3.53
C LEU A 174 -16.56 4.48 -3.62
N ARG A 175 -17.30 5.27 -2.87
CA ARG A 175 -18.75 5.38 -2.96
C ARG A 175 -19.17 6.37 -4.05
N LYS A 176 -20.38 6.25 -4.54
CA LYS A 176 -21.00 7.28 -5.40
C LYS A 176 -21.07 8.62 -4.67
N PRO A 177 -20.77 9.75 -5.32
CA PRO A 177 -20.89 11.07 -4.71
C PRO A 177 -22.34 11.40 -4.40
N THR A 178 -22.58 11.97 -3.22
CA THR A 178 -23.87 12.55 -2.85
C THR A 178 -24.06 13.92 -3.50
N ALA A 179 -25.28 14.46 -3.47
CA ALA A 179 -25.56 15.82 -3.92
C ALA A 179 -24.72 16.88 -3.19
N GLU A 180 -24.45 16.65 -1.89
CA GLU A 180 -23.58 17.52 -1.09
C GLU A 180 -22.12 17.44 -1.51
N ASP A 181 -21.63 16.26 -1.87
CA ASP A 181 -20.27 16.10 -2.39
C ASP A 181 -20.11 16.84 -3.71
N ILE A 182 -21.09 16.73 -4.60
CA ILE A 182 -21.12 17.44 -5.88
C ILE A 182 -21.10 18.96 -5.66
N ALA A 183 -21.94 19.47 -4.76
CA ALA A 183 -21.95 20.89 -4.45
C ALA A 183 -20.62 21.39 -3.88
N ARG A 184 -19.98 20.60 -3.00
CA ARG A 184 -18.64 20.90 -2.47
C ARG A 184 -17.57 20.92 -3.55
N LEU A 185 -17.59 19.95 -4.48
CA LEU A 185 -16.66 19.89 -5.59
C LEU A 185 -16.81 21.08 -6.54
N TYR A 186 -18.02 21.45 -6.87
CA TYR A 186 -18.30 22.66 -7.69
C TYR A 186 -17.75 23.92 -7.01
N THR A 187 -18.02 24.09 -5.73
CA THR A 187 -17.53 25.25 -4.98
C THR A 187 -15.99 25.27 -4.92
N PHE A 188 -15.38 24.12 -4.64
CA PHE A 188 -13.93 23.98 -4.57
C PHE A 188 -13.25 24.34 -5.90
N HIS A 189 -13.72 23.75 -7.00
CA HIS A 189 -13.14 24.00 -8.33
C HIS A 189 -13.38 25.44 -8.81
N ALA A 190 -14.52 26.00 -8.53
CA ALA A 190 -14.81 27.41 -8.85
C ALA A 190 -13.88 28.36 -8.11
N GLN A 191 -13.71 28.16 -6.78
CA GLN A 191 -12.89 29.05 -5.94
C GLN A 191 -11.38 28.87 -6.15
N LYS A 192 -10.93 27.62 -6.23
CA LYS A 192 -9.47 27.32 -6.25
C LYS A 192 -8.87 27.35 -7.64
N HIS A 193 -9.63 26.96 -8.63
CA HIS A 193 -9.16 26.80 -10.02
C HIS A 193 -9.83 27.75 -11.02
N GLY A 194 -10.84 28.52 -10.59
CA GLY A 194 -11.60 29.39 -11.51
C GLY A 194 -12.43 28.61 -12.55
N LEU A 195 -12.83 27.37 -12.24
CA LEU A 195 -13.55 26.47 -13.14
C LEU A 195 -14.96 26.17 -12.59
N PRO A 196 -15.93 27.09 -12.77
CA PRO A 196 -17.30 26.85 -12.28
C PRO A 196 -17.94 25.68 -13.03
N GLY A 197 -18.64 24.80 -12.30
CA GLY A 197 -19.31 23.63 -12.86
C GLY A 197 -18.42 22.41 -13.11
N MET A 198 -17.13 22.48 -12.76
CA MET A 198 -16.21 21.34 -12.90
C MET A 198 -16.38 20.36 -11.73
N LEU A 199 -16.64 19.10 -12.03
CA LEU A 199 -16.68 18.00 -11.05
C LEU A 199 -15.31 17.38 -10.79
N GLY A 200 -14.49 17.29 -11.83
CA GLY A 200 -13.17 16.66 -11.78
C GLY A 200 -12.55 16.58 -13.16
N SER A 201 -11.39 15.94 -13.24
CA SER A 201 -10.69 15.64 -14.49
C SER A 201 -10.83 14.17 -14.85
N ILE A 202 -10.91 13.89 -16.13
CA ILE A 202 -10.91 12.53 -16.69
C ILE A 202 -9.54 12.32 -17.31
N ASP A 203 -8.86 11.26 -16.89
CA ASP A 203 -7.64 10.80 -17.53
C ASP A 203 -7.95 9.69 -18.53
N CYS A 204 -7.51 9.87 -19.78
CA CYS A 204 -7.68 8.88 -20.84
C CYS A 204 -6.38 8.07 -20.96
N MET A 205 -6.44 6.82 -20.57
CA MET A 205 -5.37 5.86 -20.87
C MET A 205 -5.61 5.25 -22.26
N HIS A 206 -4.59 5.28 -23.11
CA HIS A 206 -4.56 4.61 -24.40
C HIS A 206 -4.03 3.19 -24.26
#